data_3bf98500bc9e98afe3847a38aa190359
#
_entry.id   3bf98500bc9e98afe3847a38aa190359
#
_cell.length_a   1.000
_cell.length_b   1.000
_cell.length_c   1.000
_cell.angle_alpha   90.00
_cell.angle_beta   90.00
_cell.angle_gamma   90.00
#
_symmetry.space_group_name_H-M   'P 1'
#
loop_
_entity.id
_entity.type
_entity.pdbx_description
1 polymer ?
#
loop_
_entity_poly.entity_id
_entity_poly.type
_entity_poly.pdbx_seq_one_letter_code
_entity_poly.pdbx_strand_id
1 'polypeptide(L)'
;MDISARSLHIKREVIGKLLDEGLYPYTKRYLGSFSNHFSTIGLVGMNEVGLNARWLGKDMSDERTQRFTKEVLLHMRERLSDYQEKYEGELFNLEATPAESTAYRLAKHDRKRWPDIKTAGKEGDTPYYTNSSHLPVEYTTDIFDALDIQDDLQTLYTSGTVFHAFIGEKLPDWKAAAALVRKIAENYKLPYYTISPTYSVCKEHGYISGEHFTCPKCGKKAEVYSRITGYYRPVQNW
;
A
#
# COMPACT_ATOMS: atom_id res chain seq x y z
N MET A 1 -6.39 17.95 2.60
CA MET A 1 -7.36 17.17 3.41
C MET A 1 -8.77 17.80 3.44
N ASP A 2 -8.94 19.11 3.57
CA ASP A 2 -10.26 19.76 3.68
C ASP A 2 -11.22 19.44 2.52
N ILE A 3 -10.70 19.46 1.28
CA ILE A 3 -11.48 19.11 0.08
C ILE A 3 -11.93 17.64 0.15
N SER A 4 -11.04 16.74 0.57
CA SER A 4 -11.35 15.31 0.69
C SER A 4 -12.42 15.06 1.76
N ALA A 5 -12.27 15.67 2.95
CA ALA A 5 -13.23 15.54 4.04
C ALA A 5 -14.62 16.06 3.62
N ARG A 6 -14.67 17.25 3.01
CA ARG A 6 -15.92 17.81 2.48
C ARG A 6 -16.57 16.90 1.41
N SER A 7 -15.77 16.37 0.51
CA SER A 7 -16.26 15.46 -0.54
C SER A 7 -16.85 14.18 0.06
N LEU A 8 -16.20 13.63 1.08
CA LEU A 8 -16.65 12.41 1.77
C LEU A 8 -17.94 12.67 2.57
N HIS A 9 -18.04 13.81 3.24
CA HIS A 9 -19.26 14.24 3.93
C HIS A 9 -20.45 14.32 2.95
N ILE A 10 -20.30 15.03 1.83
CA ILE A 10 -21.35 15.12 0.79
C ILE A 10 -21.72 13.74 0.26
N LYS A 11 -20.72 12.88 0.00
CA LYS A 11 -20.97 11.50 -0.45
C LYS A 11 -21.77 10.70 0.57
N ARG A 12 -21.45 10.84 1.86
CA ARG A 12 -22.17 10.17 2.96
C ARG A 12 -23.65 10.58 2.99
N GLU A 13 -23.93 11.86 2.86
CA GLU A 13 -25.33 12.34 2.76
C GLU A 13 -26.08 11.75 1.58
N VAL A 14 -25.44 11.74 0.39
CA VAL A 14 -26.05 11.19 -0.83
C VAL A 14 -26.31 9.70 -0.70
N ILE A 15 -25.30 8.91 -0.26
CA ILE A 15 -25.48 7.46 -0.13
C ILE A 15 -26.46 7.11 1.01
N GLY A 16 -26.55 7.92 2.04
CA GLY A 16 -27.57 7.77 3.09
C GLY A 16 -28.99 7.87 2.54
N LYS A 17 -29.29 8.90 1.75
CA LYS A 17 -30.57 9.04 1.05
C LYS A 17 -30.87 7.85 0.16
N LEU A 18 -29.90 7.41 -0.64
CA LEU A 18 -30.05 6.25 -1.53
C LEU A 18 -30.25 4.92 -0.74
N LEU A 19 -29.64 4.79 0.44
CA LEU A 19 -29.89 3.67 1.33
C LEU A 19 -31.35 3.64 1.83
N ASP A 20 -31.88 4.81 2.19
CA ASP A 20 -33.27 4.93 2.64
C ASP A 20 -34.27 4.64 1.52
N GLU A 21 -33.95 5.02 0.30
CA GLU A 21 -34.70 4.72 -0.91
C GLU A 21 -34.60 3.26 -1.35
N GLY A 22 -33.73 2.44 -0.68
CA GLY A 22 -33.62 1.01 -0.93
C GLY A 22 -32.60 0.61 -2.00
N LEU A 23 -31.72 1.53 -2.47
CA LEU A 23 -30.72 1.24 -3.49
C LEU A 23 -29.66 0.24 -3.01
N TYR A 24 -29.42 0.15 -1.70
CA TYR A 24 -28.42 -0.72 -1.10
C TYR A 24 -29.07 -1.78 -0.17
N PRO A 25 -29.85 -2.74 -0.70
CA PRO A 25 -30.68 -3.64 0.12
C PRO A 25 -29.83 -4.52 1.05
N TYR A 26 -28.68 -4.98 0.62
CA TYR A 26 -27.77 -5.78 1.46
C TYR A 26 -27.15 -4.93 2.57
N THR A 27 -26.67 -3.73 2.26
CA THR A 27 -26.14 -2.79 3.24
C THR A 27 -27.19 -2.43 4.28
N LYS A 28 -28.42 -2.13 3.84
CA LYS A 28 -29.54 -1.83 4.75
C LYS A 28 -29.88 -3.02 5.66
N ARG A 29 -29.87 -4.22 5.10
CA ARG A 29 -30.17 -5.45 5.86
C ARG A 29 -29.12 -5.77 6.93
N TYR A 30 -27.83 -5.66 6.59
CA TYR A 30 -26.75 -6.14 7.45
C TYR A 30 -26.14 -5.07 8.35
N LEU A 31 -26.15 -3.82 7.92
CA LEU A 31 -25.53 -2.70 8.62
C LEU A 31 -26.53 -1.67 9.13
N GLY A 32 -27.72 -1.60 8.54
CA GLY A 32 -28.79 -0.68 8.93
C GLY A 32 -28.54 0.78 8.55
N SER A 33 -27.36 1.31 8.87
CA SER A 33 -26.94 2.68 8.61
C SER A 33 -25.45 2.77 8.33
N PHE A 34 -24.98 3.96 7.97
CA PHE A 34 -23.54 4.25 7.81
C PHE A 34 -22.88 4.86 9.07
N SER A 35 -23.55 4.85 10.24
CA SER A 35 -23.04 5.47 11.45
C SER A 35 -21.68 4.94 11.91
N ASN A 36 -21.43 3.64 11.71
CA ASN A 36 -20.17 2.97 12.07
C ASN A 36 -19.19 2.84 10.90
N HIS A 37 -19.45 3.52 9.77
CA HIS A 37 -18.55 3.52 8.62
C HIS A 37 -17.59 4.70 8.69
N PHE A 38 -16.35 4.45 8.30
CA PHE A 38 -15.35 5.49 8.19
C PHE A 38 -15.41 6.20 6.82
N SER A 39 -15.26 7.52 6.87
CA SER A 39 -14.89 8.34 5.73
C SER A 39 -13.37 8.30 5.60
N THR A 40 -12.87 7.53 4.63
CA THR A 40 -11.46 7.18 4.51
C THR A 40 -10.71 8.19 3.65
N ILE A 41 -9.64 8.77 4.18
CA ILE A 41 -8.68 9.59 3.45
C ILE A 41 -7.40 8.78 3.29
N GLY A 42 -7.01 8.51 2.05
CA GLY A 42 -5.83 7.72 1.73
C GLY A 42 -4.63 8.59 1.37
N LEU A 43 -3.43 8.11 1.69
CA LEU A 43 -2.15 8.71 1.34
C LEU A 43 -1.40 7.81 0.37
N VAL A 44 -0.80 8.39 -0.66
CA VAL A 44 0.06 7.71 -1.64
C VAL A 44 1.23 8.60 -2.03
N GLY A 45 2.39 8.02 -2.31
CA GLY A 45 3.52 8.72 -2.92
C GLY A 45 4.39 9.53 -1.96
N MET A 46 4.45 9.20 -0.66
CA MET A 46 5.35 9.93 0.27
C MET A 46 6.83 9.73 -0.06
N ASN A 47 7.21 8.60 -0.63
CA ASN A 47 8.55 8.39 -1.15
C ASN A 47 8.91 9.42 -2.22
N GLU A 48 8.00 9.66 -3.17
CA GLU A 48 8.19 10.63 -4.25
C GLU A 48 8.07 12.08 -3.75
N VAL A 49 7.33 12.33 -2.68
CA VAL A 49 7.35 13.64 -2.00
C VAL A 49 8.77 13.93 -1.51
N GLY A 50 9.45 12.98 -0.86
CA GLY A 50 10.83 13.11 -0.44
C GLY A 50 11.79 13.44 -1.59
N LEU A 51 11.63 12.75 -2.71
CA LEU A 51 12.46 12.96 -3.92
C LEU A 51 12.25 14.33 -4.58
N ASN A 52 11.02 14.86 -4.56
CA ASN A 52 10.66 16.10 -5.26
C ASN A 52 10.70 17.34 -4.37
N ALA A 53 10.63 17.19 -3.05
CA ALA A 53 10.77 18.30 -2.12
C ALA A 53 12.20 18.82 -2.12
N ARG A 54 12.41 20.08 -2.57
CA ARG A 54 13.76 20.67 -2.76
C ARG A 54 14.62 20.65 -1.50
N TRP A 55 14.00 20.74 -0.31
CA TRP A 55 14.70 20.73 0.98
C TRP A 55 15.05 19.34 1.48
N LEU A 56 14.47 18.29 0.92
CA LEU A 56 14.79 16.90 1.20
C LEU A 56 15.66 16.30 0.09
N GLY A 57 15.14 16.17 -1.12
CA GLY A 57 15.82 15.64 -2.29
C GLY A 57 16.23 14.17 -2.17
N LYS A 58 15.62 13.43 -1.23
CA LYS A 58 15.94 12.06 -0.87
C LYS A 58 14.66 11.22 -0.73
N ASP A 59 14.78 9.94 -1.01
CA ASP A 59 13.69 8.97 -0.88
C ASP A 59 13.42 8.58 0.60
N MET A 60 12.53 7.62 0.80
CA MET A 60 12.12 7.16 2.14
C MET A 60 13.23 6.44 2.92
N SER A 61 14.35 6.10 2.31
CA SER A 61 15.51 5.52 3.00
C SER A 61 16.30 6.54 3.85
N ASP A 62 16.15 7.83 3.56
CA ASP A 62 16.82 8.92 4.30
C ASP A 62 16.03 9.29 5.57
N GLU A 63 16.71 9.36 6.72
CA GLU A 63 16.10 9.67 8.01
C GLU A 63 15.36 11.02 8.06
N ARG A 64 15.78 12.02 7.28
CA ARG A 64 15.10 13.31 7.22
C ARG A 64 13.75 13.18 6.52
N THR A 65 13.69 12.36 5.48
CA THR A 65 12.46 12.06 4.77
C THR A 65 11.50 11.25 5.66
N GLN A 66 12.02 10.30 6.43
CA GLN A 66 11.24 9.55 7.42
C GLN A 66 10.67 10.46 8.50
N ARG A 67 11.47 11.34 9.07
CA ARG A 67 11.00 12.32 10.08
C ARG A 67 9.93 13.25 9.52
N PHE A 68 10.16 13.82 8.35
CA PHE A 68 9.16 14.65 7.68
C PHE A 68 7.87 13.88 7.41
N THR A 69 7.96 12.64 6.94
CA THR A 69 6.79 11.77 6.73
C THR A 69 6.02 11.54 8.03
N LYS A 70 6.74 11.27 9.12
CA LYS A 70 6.14 11.11 10.46
C LYS A 70 5.38 12.35 10.90
N GLU A 71 5.94 13.54 10.72
CA GLU A 71 5.28 14.82 11.01
C GLU A 71 4.02 15.01 10.15
N VAL A 72 4.08 14.70 8.86
CA VAL A 72 2.92 14.75 7.96
C VAL A 72 1.81 13.82 8.43
N LEU A 73 2.14 12.56 8.78
CA LEU A 73 1.17 11.58 9.24
C LEU A 73 0.52 12.00 10.58
N LEU A 74 1.29 12.51 11.52
CA LEU A 74 0.77 13.04 12.78
C LEU A 74 -0.18 14.23 12.55
N HIS A 75 0.24 15.19 11.71
CA HIS A 75 -0.63 16.30 11.33
C HIS A 75 -1.92 15.83 10.65
N MET A 76 -1.83 14.85 9.74
CA MET A 76 -3.02 14.29 9.10
C MET A 76 -3.97 13.65 10.12
N ARG A 77 -3.44 12.96 11.13
CA ARG A 77 -4.26 12.37 12.22
C ARG A 77 -4.97 13.42 13.05
N GLU A 78 -4.28 14.49 13.41
CA GLU A 78 -4.90 15.64 14.11
C GLU A 78 -6.05 16.21 13.29
N ARG A 79 -5.84 16.43 11.99
CA ARG A 79 -6.90 16.91 11.08
C ARG A 79 -8.11 15.99 11.00
N LEU A 80 -7.95 14.67 11.14
CA LEU A 80 -9.10 13.76 11.18
C LEU A 80 -9.98 14.00 12.40
N SER A 81 -9.39 14.30 13.55
CA SER A 81 -10.14 14.67 14.76
C SER A 81 -10.93 15.96 14.57
N ASP A 82 -10.32 16.98 13.95
CA ASP A 82 -11.02 18.23 13.59
C ASP A 82 -12.21 17.97 12.66
N TYR A 83 -12.10 17.05 11.71
CA TYR A 83 -13.21 16.72 10.81
C TYR A 83 -14.32 15.95 11.52
N GLN A 84 -13.99 15.06 12.46
CA GLN A 84 -14.99 14.37 13.28
C GLN A 84 -15.79 15.37 14.11
N GLU A 85 -15.15 16.37 14.69
CA GLU A 85 -15.82 17.44 15.41
C GLU A 85 -16.68 18.31 14.47
N LYS A 86 -16.10 18.73 13.35
CA LYS A 86 -16.76 19.59 12.35
C LYS A 86 -18.02 18.96 11.74
N TYR A 87 -18.02 17.66 11.54
CA TYR A 87 -19.11 16.90 10.89
C TYR A 87 -19.90 16.04 11.90
N GLU A 88 -20.07 16.55 13.11
CA GLU A 88 -20.99 16.02 14.14
C GLU A 88 -20.77 14.54 14.48
N GLY A 89 -19.52 14.11 14.56
CA GLY A 89 -19.14 12.76 14.95
C GLY A 89 -19.05 11.75 13.79
N GLU A 90 -19.07 12.22 12.54
CA GLU A 90 -18.71 11.33 11.42
C GLU A 90 -17.31 10.75 11.61
N LEU A 91 -17.19 9.45 11.43
CA LEU A 91 -15.92 8.76 11.63
C LEU A 91 -14.99 8.97 10.42
N PHE A 92 -13.79 9.47 10.68
CA PHE A 92 -12.73 9.59 9.68
C PHE A 92 -11.55 8.71 10.04
N ASN A 93 -10.88 8.13 9.03
CA ASN A 93 -9.62 7.41 9.21
C ASN A 93 -8.60 7.75 8.13
N LEU A 94 -7.33 7.43 8.42
CA LEU A 94 -6.20 7.59 7.52
C LEU A 94 -5.78 6.22 7.00
N GLU A 95 -5.84 6.05 5.70
CA GLU A 95 -5.48 4.80 5.05
C GLU A 95 -4.09 4.83 4.44
N ALA A 96 -3.33 3.78 4.68
CA ALA A 96 -2.15 3.48 3.90
C ALA A 96 -2.57 2.90 2.55
N THR A 97 -2.87 3.78 1.60
CA THR A 97 -3.52 3.41 0.34
C THR A 97 -2.55 2.73 -0.63
N PRO A 98 -2.87 1.54 -1.15
CA PRO A 98 -2.10 0.89 -2.22
C PRO A 98 -2.26 1.62 -3.57
N ALA A 99 -3.38 2.29 -3.79
CA ALA A 99 -3.71 3.14 -4.94
C ALA A 99 -3.62 2.51 -6.34
N GLU A 100 -2.92 1.41 -6.52
CA GLU A 100 -2.89 0.56 -7.74
C GLU A 100 -2.87 1.38 -9.07
N SER A 101 -3.90 1.20 -9.90
CA SER A 101 -4.04 1.93 -11.17
C SER A 101 -4.15 3.45 -10.98
N THR A 102 -4.60 3.92 -9.82
CA THR A 102 -4.65 5.36 -9.50
C THR A 102 -3.25 5.93 -9.34
N ALA A 103 -2.31 5.21 -8.69
CA ALA A 103 -0.92 5.62 -8.56
C ALA A 103 -0.24 5.80 -9.93
N TYR A 104 -0.47 4.85 -10.84
CA TYR A 104 -0.04 4.96 -12.24
C TYR A 104 -0.66 6.16 -12.94
N ARG A 105 -1.99 6.30 -12.85
CA ARG A 105 -2.71 7.38 -13.52
C ARG A 105 -2.24 8.75 -13.07
N LEU A 106 -2.07 8.96 -11.77
CA LEU A 106 -1.56 10.23 -11.23
C LEU A 106 -0.14 10.51 -11.72
N ALA A 107 0.77 9.56 -11.60
CA ALA A 107 2.15 9.71 -12.06
C ALA A 107 2.25 10.01 -13.56
N LYS A 108 1.43 9.35 -14.39
CA LYS A 108 1.36 9.60 -15.83
C LYS A 108 0.89 11.02 -16.16
N HIS A 109 -0.13 11.52 -15.45
CA HIS A 109 -0.63 12.88 -15.65
C HIS A 109 0.40 13.91 -15.18
N ASP A 110 1.05 13.66 -14.05
CA ASP A 110 2.03 14.56 -13.49
C ASP A 110 3.29 14.64 -14.36
N ARG A 111 3.82 13.52 -14.88
CA ARG A 111 4.92 13.54 -15.84
C ARG A 111 4.60 14.33 -17.11
N LYS A 112 3.36 14.28 -17.58
CA LYS A 112 2.93 15.08 -18.74
C LYS A 112 2.90 16.57 -18.42
N ARG A 113 2.51 16.94 -17.21
CA ARG A 113 2.38 18.34 -16.78
C ARG A 113 3.71 18.92 -16.27
N TRP A 114 4.50 18.09 -15.61
CA TRP A 114 5.80 18.44 -15.04
C TRP A 114 6.84 17.39 -15.45
N PRO A 115 7.52 17.56 -16.60
CA PRO A 115 8.43 16.54 -17.14
C PRO A 115 9.57 16.13 -16.19
N ASP A 116 10.00 17.03 -15.32
CA ASP A 116 11.11 16.81 -14.37
C ASP A 116 10.67 16.11 -13.06
N ILE A 117 9.37 15.83 -12.91
CA ILE A 117 8.88 15.18 -11.69
C ILE A 117 9.43 13.76 -11.56
N LYS A 118 9.97 13.47 -10.39
CA LYS A 118 10.47 12.13 -10.06
C LYS A 118 9.32 11.23 -9.62
N THR A 119 9.22 10.07 -10.24
CA THR A 119 8.25 9.03 -9.92
C THR A 119 8.99 7.71 -9.72
N ALA A 120 8.35 6.72 -9.12
CA ALA A 120 8.84 5.34 -9.16
C ALA A 120 8.71 4.76 -10.58
N GLY A 121 9.40 3.63 -10.83
CA GLY A 121 9.59 3.03 -12.15
C GLY A 121 10.92 3.44 -12.77
N LYS A 122 11.57 2.51 -13.48
CA LYS A 122 12.82 2.76 -14.21
C LYS A 122 12.54 3.65 -15.43
N GLU A 123 13.59 4.22 -16.00
CA GLU A 123 13.47 4.96 -17.25
C GLU A 123 12.96 4.05 -18.37
N GLY A 124 11.89 4.46 -19.04
CA GLY A 124 11.20 3.64 -20.05
C GLY A 124 10.06 2.76 -19.51
N ASP A 125 9.97 2.54 -18.21
CA ASP A 125 8.89 1.79 -17.58
C ASP A 125 7.64 2.65 -17.31
N THR A 126 6.56 1.96 -16.96
CA THR A 126 5.33 2.59 -16.51
C THR A 126 5.56 3.37 -15.21
N PRO A 127 5.36 4.70 -15.18
CA PRO A 127 5.55 5.50 -13.98
C PRO A 127 4.45 5.22 -12.96
N TYR A 128 4.79 5.23 -11.68
CA TYR A 128 3.82 5.13 -10.60
C TYR A 128 4.28 5.88 -9.35
N TYR A 129 3.38 6.10 -8.41
CA TYR A 129 3.69 6.57 -7.07
C TYR A 129 3.70 5.38 -6.11
N THR A 130 4.69 5.34 -5.22
CA THR A 130 4.80 4.29 -4.20
C THR A 130 3.60 4.30 -3.27
N ASN A 131 3.15 3.13 -2.85
CA ASN A 131 2.04 3.00 -1.90
C ASN A 131 2.34 3.75 -0.61
N SER A 132 1.39 4.53 -0.13
CA SER A 132 1.45 5.25 1.15
C SER A 132 2.82 5.88 1.46
N SER A 133 3.49 5.46 2.53
CA SER A 133 4.86 5.83 2.94
C SER A 133 5.83 4.65 2.89
N HIS A 134 5.58 3.69 1.99
CA HIS A 134 6.47 2.54 1.82
C HIS A 134 7.83 2.94 1.26
N LEU A 135 8.82 2.11 1.57
CA LEU A 135 10.13 2.13 0.91
C LEU A 135 10.01 1.77 -0.57
N PRO A 136 10.94 2.23 -1.40
CA PRO A 136 11.09 1.68 -2.76
C PRO A 136 11.24 0.15 -2.70
N VAL A 137 10.60 -0.55 -3.62
CA VAL A 137 10.54 -2.03 -3.63
C VAL A 137 11.93 -2.68 -3.66
N GLU A 138 12.90 -2.03 -4.29
CA GLU A 138 14.28 -2.55 -4.46
C GLU A 138 15.25 -2.02 -3.38
N TYR A 139 14.75 -1.39 -2.29
CA TYR A 139 15.61 -0.73 -1.31
C TYR A 139 16.55 -1.69 -0.59
N THR A 140 16.05 -2.81 -0.10
CA THR A 140 16.84 -3.80 0.63
C THR A 140 16.32 -5.21 0.39
N THR A 141 17.23 -6.18 0.51
CA THR A 141 16.90 -7.61 0.55
C THR A 141 16.72 -8.12 1.98
N ASP A 142 17.05 -7.32 3.00
CA ASP A 142 16.82 -7.67 4.39
C ASP A 142 15.47 -7.16 4.88
N ILE A 143 14.62 -8.10 5.28
CA ILE A 143 13.28 -7.80 5.79
C ILE A 143 13.32 -6.97 7.07
N PHE A 144 14.32 -7.15 7.93
CA PHE A 144 14.41 -6.45 9.23
C PHE A 144 14.85 -4.99 9.03
N ASP A 145 15.76 -4.70 8.10
CA ASP A 145 16.11 -3.33 7.72
C ASP A 145 14.87 -2.56 7.23
N ALA A 146 14.04 -3.22 6.42
CA ALA A 146 12.81 -2.60 5.95
C ALA A 146 11.77 -2.42 7.07
N LEU A 147 11.65 -3.39 7.97
CA LEU A 147 10.74 -3.31 9.12
C LEU A 147 11.14 -2.22 10.10
N ASP A 148 12.42 -2.04 10.37
CA ASP A 148 12.93 -1.00 11.26
C ASP A 148 12.53 0.41 10.80
N ILE A 149 12.48 0.64 9.49
CA ILE A 149 12.04 1.91 8.92
C ILE A 149 10.51 2.00 8.88
N GLN A 150 9.83 0.92 8.50
CA GLN A 150 8.39 0.94 8.24
C GLN A 150 7.52 0.86 9.49
N ASP A 151 7.98 0.23 10.57
CA ASP A 151 7.18 0.04 11.78
C ASP A 151 6.66 1.36 12.35
N ASP A 152 7.53 2.34 12.52
CA ASP A 152 7.19 3.66 13.05
C ASP A 152 6.25 4.46 12.14
N LEU A 153 6.32 4.29 10.83
CA LEU A 153 5.50 5.01 9.87
C LEU A 153 4.14 4.33 9.66
N GLN A 154 4.15 3.01 9.47
CA GLN A 154 2.95 2.25 9.17
C GLN A 154 1.98 2.19 10.36
N THR A 155 2.48 2.23 11.59
CA THR A 155 1.64 2.28 12.81
C THR A 155 0.95 3.63 13.04
N LEU A 156 1.28 4.66 12.28
CA LEU A 156 0.58 5.94 12.32
C LEU A 156 -0.70 5.96 11.48
N TYR A 157 -0.85 5.05 10.54
CA TYR A 157 -2.12 4.88 9.82
C TYR A 157 -3.16 4.23 10.72
N THR A 158 -4.41 4.55 10.49
CA THR A 158 -5.55 3.99 11.24
C THR A 158 -6.35 2.99 10.44
N SER A 159 -5.96 2.78 9.17
CA SER A 159 -6.61 1.86 8.24
C SER A 159 -5.65 1.43 7.12
N GLY A 160 -5.91 0.28 6.53
CA GLY A 160 -5.29 -0.21 5.29
C GLY A 160 -3.80 -0.46 5.34
N THR A 161 -3.15 -0.34 6.51
CA THR A 161 -1.71 -0.56 6.59
C THR A 161 -1.36 -2.03 6.44
N VAL A 162 -0.32 -2.30 5.66
CA VAL A 162 0.23 -3.64 5.46
C VAL A 162 1.69 -3.53 5.06
N PHE A 163 2.51 -4.44 5.57
CA PHE A 163 3.88 -4.61 5.10
C PHE A 163 3.98 -5.91 4.29
N HIS A 164 4.35 -5.81 3.01
CA HIS A 164 4.59 -6.95 2.14
C HIS A 164 6.08 -7.29 2.11
N ALA A 165 6.46 -8.36 2.80
CA ALA A 165 7.80 -8.91 2.71
C ALA A 165 7.90 -9.86 1.51
N PHE A 166 8.70 -9.48 0.52
CA PHE A 166 9.00 -10.32 -0.62
C PHE A 166 10.27 -11.13 -0.31
N ILE A 167 10.11 -12.44 -0.19
CA ILE A 167 11.22 -13.37 -0.04
C ILE A 167 11.46 -14.02 -1.40
N GLY A 168 12.69 -13.89 -1.94
CA GLY A 168 13.03 -14.38 -3.28
C GLY A 168 12.89 -15.89 -3.46
N GLU A 169 12.77 -16.64 -2.37
CA GLU A 169 12.71 -18.10 -2.36
C GLU A 169 11.69 -18.64 -1.35
N LYS A 170 11.36 -19.90 -1.49
CA LYS A 170 10.51 -20.62 -0.53
C LYS A 170 11.29 -20.86 0.76
N LEU A 171 10.67 -20.58 1.91
CA LEU A 171 11.22 -20.95 3.21
C LEU A 171 11.41 -22.48 3.30
N PRO A 172 12.48 -22.95 3.97
CA PRO A 172 12.82 -24.37 3.97
C PRO A 172 11.72 -25.26 4.57
N ASP A 173 11.07 -24.80 5.61
CA ASP A 173 9.97 -25.50 6.26
C ASP A 173 9.01 -24.56 7.00
N TRP A 174 7.95 -25.11 7.56
CA TRP A 174 6.97 -24.35 8.34
C TRP A 174 7.53 -23.79 9.65
N LYS A 175 8.59 -24.41 10.23
CA LYS A 175 9.23 -23.93 11.46
C LYS A 175 10.00 -22.65 11.21
N ALA A 176 10.69 -22.56 10.08
CA ALA A 176 11.33 -21.32 9.65
C ALA A 176 10.30 -20.19 9.45
N ALA A 177 9.17 -20.49 8.81
CA ALA A 177 8.08 -19.53 8.67
C ALA A 177 7.51 -19.10 10.03
N ALA A 178 7.25 -20.03 10.92
CA ALA A 178 6.75 -19.76 12.26
C ALA A 178 7.75 -18.93 13.10
N ALA A 179 9.05 -19.21 12.99
CA ALA A 179 10.10 -18.45 13.69
C ALA A 179 10.18 -17.01 13.17
N LEU A 180 10.10 -16.80 11.85
CA LEU A 180 10.08 -15.48 11.24
C LEU A 180 8.84 -14.68 11.68
N VAL A 181 7.65 -15.28 11.60
CA VAL A 181 6.40 -14.65 12.03
C VAL A 181 6.47 -14.26 13.51
N ARG A 182 6.94 -15.16 14.37
CA ARG A 182 7.10 -14.89 15.81
C ARG A 182 8.07 -13.74 16.04
N LYS A 183 9.24 -13.76 15.39
CA LYS A 183 10.25 -12.71 15.53
C LYS A 183 9.70 -11.34 15.14
N ILE A 184 8.92 -11.25 14.06
CA ILE A 184 8.27 -10.01 13.66
C ILE A 184 7.23 -9.60 14.71
N ALA A 185 6.31 -10.49 15.10
CA ALA A 185 5.25 -10.18 16.03
C ALA A 185 5.72 -9.79 17.44
N GLU A 186 6.87 -10.31 17.89
CA GLU A 186 7.44 -10.01 19.21
C GLU A 186 8.24 -8.70 19.23
N ASN A 187 8.75 -8.22 18.09
CA ASN A 187 9.65 -7.06 18.02
C ASN A 187 9.07 -5.83 17.32
N TYR A 188 8.01 -5.97 16.54
CA TYR A 188 7.39 -4.89 15.76
C TYR A 188 5.92 -4.71 16.12
N LYS A 189 5.41 -3.50 15.90
CA LYS A 189 4.02 -3.10 16.19
C LYS A 189 3.12 -3.17 14.96
N LEU A 190 3.66 -3.51 13.80
CA LEU A 190 2.91 -3.61 12.54
C LEU A 190 1.68 -4.52 12.71
N PRO A 191 0.47 -4.02 12.48
CA PRO A 191 -0.75 -4.78 12.71
C PRO A 191 -1.01 -5.87 11.66
N TYR A 192 -0.41 -5.72 10.47
CA TYR A 192 -0.56 -6.66 9.37
C TYR A 192 0.68 -6.70 8.49
N TYR A 193 1.17 -7.88 8.25
CA TYR A 193 2.26 -8.14 7.31
C TYR A 193 2.06 -9.46 6.57
N THR A 194 2.68 -9.58 5.40
CA THR A 194 2.65 -10.80 4.62
C THR A 194 4.06 -11.24 4.27
N ILE A 195 4.27 -12.54 4.19
CA ILE A 195 5.50 -13.15 3.70
C ILE A 195 5.17 -13.77 2.35
N SER A 196 5.76 -13.25 1.30
CA SER A 196 5.37 -13.54 -0.08
C SER A 196 6.56 -14.10 -0.87
N PRO A 197 6.64 -15.42 -1.08
CA PRO A 197 7.64 -16.00 -1.97
C PRO A 197 7.30 -15.69 -3.43
N THR A 198 8.33 -15.51 -4.27
CA THR A 198 8.17 -15.55 -5.71
C THR A 198 8.43 -16.98 -6.21
N TYR A 199 7.58 -17.47 -7.09
CA TYR A 199 7.73 -18.80 -7.67
C TYR A 199 7.22 -18.83 -9.10
N SER A 200 7.63 -19.86 -9.83
CA SER A 200 7.21 -20.05 -11.20
C SER A 200 6.50 -21.40 -11.38
N VAL A 201 5.65 -21.50 -12.39
CA VAL A 201 4.92 -22.72 -12.71
C VAL A 201 5.14 -23.08 -14.17
N CYS A 202 5.71 -24.24 -14.42
CA CYS A 202 5.78 -24.84 -15.73
C CYS A 202 4.61 -25.81 -15.91
N LYS A 203 3.92 -25.76 -17.04
CA LYS A 203 2.80 -26.67 -17.33
C LYS A 203 3.17 -28.15 -17.29
N GLU A 204 4.44 -28.49 -17.57
CA GLU A 204 4.93 -29.88 -17.59
C GLU A 204 5.63 -30.29 -16.28
N HIS A 205 6.33 -29.35 -15.63
CA HIS A 205 7.17 -29.65 -14.47
C HIS A 205 6.63 -29.10 -13.15
N GLY A 206 5.49 -28.41 -13.21
CA GLY A 206 4.85 -27.83 -12.01
C GLY A 206 5.66 -26.69 -11.39
N TYR A 207 5.69 -26.68 -10.06
CA TYR A 207 6.33 -25.64 -9.25
C TYR A 207 7.85 -25.57 -9.45
N ILE A 208 8.34 -24.32 -9.55
CA ILE A 208 9.77 -23.98 -9.65
C ILE A 208 10.00 -22.82 -8.67
N SER A 209 10.96 -22.96 -7.76
CA SER A 209 11.32 -21.90 -6.81
C SER A 209 11.96 -20.71 -7.53
N GLY A 210 11.59 -19.49 -7.13
CA GLY A 210 12.12 -18.26 -7.69
C GLY A 210 11.48 -17.83 -9.02
N GLU A 211 12.05 -16.77 -9.60
CA GLU A 211 11.56 -16.15 -10.82
C GLU A 211 12.21 -16.80 -12.06
N HIS A 212 11.41 -17.52 -12.83
CA HIS A 212 11.86 -18.19 -14.07
C HIS A 212 10.80 -18.01 -15.16
N PHE A 213 11.00 -17.08 -16.09
CA PHE A 213 10.14 -16.93 -17.26
C PHE A 213 10.27 -18.10 -18.25
N THR A 214 11.36 -18.84 -18.14
CA THR A 214 11.64 -20.06 -18.91
C THR A 214 11.94 -21.20 -17.95
N CYS A 215 11.29 -22.32 -18.14
CA CYS A 215 11.51 -23.52 -17.31
C CYS A 215 12.96 -24.02 -17.45
N PRO A 216 13.73 -24.13 -16.35
CA PRO A 216 15.11 -24.62 -16.40
C PRO A 216 15.23 -26.08 -16.78
N LYS A 217 14.12 -26.87 -16.69
CA LYS A 217 14.14 -28.31 -17.06
C LYS A 217 13.81 -28.58 -18.50
N CYS A 218 12.92 -27.82 -19.14
CA CYS A 218 12.48 -28.12 -20.51
C CYS A 218 12.59 -26.92 -21.46
N GLY A 219 13.04 -25.76 -21.03
CA GLY A 219 13.18 -24.57 -21.87
C GLY A 219 11.86 -23.91 -22.31
N LYS A 220 10.71 -24.47 -21.93
CA LYS A 220 9.39 -23.87 -22.26
C LYS A 220 9.05 -22.71 -21.36
N LYS A 221 8.14 -21.84 -21.83
CA LYS A 221 7.61 -20.70 -21.07
C LYS A 221 7.01 -21.19 -19.75
N ALA A 222 7.38 -20.52 -18.66
CA ALA A 222 6.78 -20.69 -17.34
C ALA A 222 6.06 -19.42 -16.92
N GLU A 223 5.07 -19.56 -16.07
CA GLU A 223 4.34 -18.44 -15.48
C GLU A 223 4.96 -18.10 -14.14
N VAL A 224 5.37 -16.84 -13.96
CA VAL A 224 5.91 -16.33 -12.70
C VAL A 224 4.77 -15.79 -11.85
N TYR A 225 4.70 -16.23 -10.61
CA TYR A 225 3.71 -15.79 -9.63
C TYR A 225 4.38 -15.00 -8.52
N SER A 226 3.85 -13.82 -8.25
CA SER A 226 4.21 -12.99 -7.13
C SER A 226 2.97 -12.25 -6.62
N ARG A 227 3.09 -11.61 -5.45
CA ARG A 227 2.03 -10.73 -4.96
C ARG A 227 2.11 -9.40 -5.70
N ILE A 228 1.04 -9.05 -6.40
CA ILE A 228 0.87 -7.75 -7.05
C ILE A 228 -0.31 -7.07 -6.35
N THR A 229 -0.05 -5.91 -5.77
CA THR A 229 -1.07 -5.10 -5.07
C THR A 229 -1.93 -5.84 -4.04
N GLY A 230 -1.42 -6.91 -3.44
CA GLY A 230 -2.14 -7.68 -2.42
C GLY A 230 -2.63 -9.05 -2.85
N TYR A 231 -2.57 -9.40 -4.14
CA TYR A 231 -3.00 -10.69 -4.66
C TYR A 231 -1.87 -11.43 -5.37
N TYR A 232 -1.81 -12.75 -5.21
CA TYR A 232 -0.94 -13.60 -6.03
C TYR A 232 -1.51 -13.71 -7.44
N ARG A 233 -0.70 -13.34 -8.43
CA ARG A 233 -1.06 -13.39 -9.85
C ARG A 233 0.13 -13.73 -10.73
N PRO A 234 -0.09 -14.27 -11.94
CA PRO A 234 0.96 -14.34 -12.95
C PRO A 234 1.43 -12.92 -13.29
N VAL A 235 2.72 -12.68 -13.10
CA VAL A 235 3.33 -11.35 -13.32
C VAL A 235 3.15 -10.88 -14.77
N GLN A 236 3.10 -11.82 -15.73
CA GLN A 236 2.96 -11.53 -17.15
C GLN A 236 1.59 -10.95 -17.55
N ASN A 237 0.62 -10.98 -16.66
CA ASN A 237 -0.74 -10.51 -16.92
C ASN A 237 -1.00 -9.07 -16.39
N TRP A 238 0.09 -8.37 -16.04
CA TRP A 238 0.06 -7.00 -15.51
C TRP A 238 0.82 -6.02 -16.38
#